data_1a079f8b3fc9c8489abbb18a5dfadfb8
#
_entry.id   1a079f8b3fc9c8489abbb18a5dfadfb8
#
_cell.length_a   1.000
_cell.length_b   1.000
_cell.length_c   1.000
_cell.angle_alpha   90.00
_cell.angle_beta   90.00
_cell.angle_gamma   90.00
#
_symmetry.space_group_name_H-M   'P 1'
#
loop_
_entity.id
_entity.type
_entity.pdbx_description
1 polymer ?
#
loop_
_entity_poly.entity_id
_entity_poly.type
_entity_poly.pdbx_seq_one_letter_code
_entity_poly.pdbx_strand_id
1 'polypeptide(L)'
;MNSDGQREVLGLKVGHSEAEPFWTELLRSLNRRGLRGVKLVISDSHEGIKAAIAKVFKATWQRCRVHFMRNALAHAGKTQRRMVSAAIGTVFVQDSADAARTQWRSVADQLRGKFPKLGILMDEAENDVLAFMTFPRAHWTQIYSTNPLERLNAEIKRRTNVVGIFPNDASITRLVGAMMLEQNDEWSLNRRYMQLEGLQTLCDTVPTRLSAVAR
;
A
#
# COMPACT_ATOMS: atom_id res chain seq x y z
N MET A 1 -5.94 0.29 7.76
CA MET A 1 -7.14 -0.47 8.14
C MET A 1 -6.87 -1.15 9.47
N ASN A 2 -7.80 -1.06 10.40
CA ASN A 2 -7.70 -1.61 11.75
C ASN A 2 -8.30 -3.03 11.87
N SER A 3 -8.24 -3.60 13.09
CA SER A 3 -8.80 -4.93 13.42
C SER A 3 -10.31 -5.04 13.22
N ASP A 4 -11.04 -3.91 13.23
CA ASP A 4 -12.48 -3.87 13.04
C ASP A 4 -12.90 -3.81 11.57
N GLY A 5 -11.92 -3.89 10.67
CA GLY A 5 -12.12 -3.80 9.22
C GLY A 5 -12.40 -2.40 8.69
N GLN A 6 -12.16 -1.37 9.51
CA GLN A 6 -12.37 0.03 9.15
C GLN A 6 -11.08 0.70 8.69
N ARG A 7 -11.22 1.73 7.85
CA ARG A 7 -10.11 2.59 7.45
C ARG A 7 -9.95 3.73 8.43
N GLU A 8 -8.72 4.06 8.72
CA GLU A 8 -8.35 5.18 9.59
C GLU A 8 -7.15 5.92 9.01
N VAL A 9 -7.14 7.24 9.15
CA VAL A 9 -5.96 8.06 8.90
C VAL A 9 -5.13 8.08 10.18
N LEU A 10 -3.95 7.48 10.15
CA LEU A 10 -3.10 7.33 11.34
C LEU A 10 -2.23 8.55 11.62
N GLY A 11 -1.98 9.39 10.64
CA GLY A 11 -1.17 10.58 10.81
C GLY A 11 -0.73 11.24 9.52
N LEU A 12 -0.15 12.41 9.70
CA LEU A 12 0.43 13.27 8.67
C LEU A 12 1.81 13.72 9.15
N LYS A 13 2.75 13.79 8.23
CA LYS A 13 4.05 14.44 8.46
C LYS A 13 4.44 15.23 7.21
N VAL A 14 4.81 16.48 7.39
CA VAL A 14 5.39 17.35 6.35
C VAL A 14 6.90 17.23 6.42
N GLY A 15 7.58 17.21 5.27
CA GLY A 15 9.03 17.14 5.19
C GLY A 15 9.55 17.42 3.80
N HIS A 16 10.82 17.76 3.72
CA HIS A 16 11.49 18.16 2.47
C HIS A 16 12.11 16.97 1.71
N SER A 17 12.10 15.78 2.29
CA SER A 17 12.75 14.60 1.70
C SER A 17 11.97 13.33 2.02
N GLU A 18 11.92 12.42 1.07
CA GLU A 18 11.36 11.06 1.22
C GLU A 18 12.44 10.01 1.58
N ALA A 19 13.57 10.45 2.14
CA ALA A 19 14.66 9.55 2.54
C ALA A 19 14.25 8.59 3.67
N GLU A 20 14.97 7.47 3.83
CA GLU A 20 14.71 6.47 4.88
C GLU A 20 14.56 7.06 6.28
N PRO A 21 15.40 8.04 6.74
CA PRO A 21 15.24 8.62 8.08
C PRO A 21 13.88 9.27 8.31
N PHE A 22 13.34 9.98 7.31
CA PHE A 22 12.03 10.60 7.38
C PHE A 22 10.92 9.56 7.58
N TRP A 23 10.92 8.51 6.76
CA TRP A 23 9.96 7.42 6.88
C TRP A 23 10.13 6.64 8.18
N THR A 24 11.35 6.36 8.58
CA THR A 24 11.65 5.67 9.85
C THR A 24 11.09 6.45 11.04
N GLU A 25 11.24 7.76 11.06
CA GLU A 25 10.71 8.60 12.13
C GLU A 25 9.18 8.61 12.15
N LEU A 26 8.54 8.75 10.97
CA LEU A 26 7.08 8.67 10.86
C LEU A 26 6.57 7.33 11.40
N LEU A 27 7.10 6.21 10.93
CA LEU A 27 6.66 4.88 11.34
C LEU A 27 6.91 4.62 12.84
N ARG A 28 8.05 5.08 13.38
CA ARG A 28 8.34 5.01 14.82
C ARG A 28 7.37 5.87 15.65
N SER A 29 6.96 7.03 15.13
CA SER A 29 5.97 7.86 15.80
C SER A 29 4.62 7.15 15.93
N LEU A 30 4.19 6.44 14.88
CA LEU A 30 2.98 5.60 14.90
C LEU A 30 3.11 4.47 15.93
N ASN A 31 4.26 3.82 15.99
CA ASN A 31 4.56 2.79 16.98
C ASN A 31 4.46 3.32 18.42
N ARG A 32 5.05 4.51 18.70
CA ARG A 32 4.96 5.15 20.01
C ARG A 32 3.52 5.50 20.41
N ARG A 33 2.69 5.87 19.42
CA ARG A 33 1.26 6.15 19.60
C ARG A 33 0.39 4.90 19.76
N GLY A 34 0.96 3.71 19.72
CA GLY A 34 0.26 2.46 20.00
C GLY A 34 -0.05 1.59 18.77
N LEU A 35 0.39 1.95 17.56
CA LEU A 35 0.21 1.09 16.40
C LEU A 35 0.99 -0.21 16.61
N ARG A 36 0.30 -1.36 16.55
CA ARG A 36 0.86 -2.70 16.73
C ARG A 36 0.27 -3.67 15.71
N GLY A 37 0.94 -4.80 15.52
CA GLY A 37 0.43 -5.92 14.73
C GLY A 37 0.26 -5.61 13.24
N VAL A 38 1.05 -4.70 12.69
CA VAL A 38 1.03 -4.38 11.25
C VAL A 38 1.43 -5.62 10.46
N LYS A 39 0.55 -6.14 9.63
CA LYS A 39 0.78 -7.34 8.81
C LYS A 39 1.23 -7.02 7.39
N LEU A 40 0.69 -5.95 6.82
CA LEU A 40 0.97 -5.53 5.44
C LEU A 40 1.09 -4.02 5.35
N VAL A 41 2.10 -3.55 4.63
CA VAL A 41 2.23 -2.14 4.23
C VAL A 41 2.28 -2.06 2.72
N ILE A 42 1.48 -1.18 2.14
CA ILE A 42 1.38 -1.00 0.69
C ILE A 42 1.91 0.38 0.35
N SER A 43 2.87 0.44 -0.56
CA SER A 43 3.38 1.72 -1.08
C SER A 43 3.77 1.60 -2.56
N ASP A 44 4.17 2.70 -3.17
CA ASP A 44 4.93 2.68 -4.42
C ASP A 44 6.36 2.17 -4.19
N SER A 45 7.10 2.03 -5.27
CA SER A 45 8.48 1.52 -5.23
C SER A 45 9.46 2.64 -4.85
N HIS A 46 9.58 2.88 -3.54
CA HIS A 46 10.53 3.83 -2.98
C HIS A 46 11.39 3.14 -1.92
N GLU A 47 12.70 3.07 -2.15
CA GLU A 47 13.62 2.31 -1.31
C GLU A 47 13.65 2.80 0.15
N GLY A 48 13.54 4.12 0.36
CA GLY A 48 13.52 4.69 1.71
C GLY A 48 12.35 4.21 2.56
N ILE A 49 11.12 4.13 2.00
CA ILE A 49 9.97 3.61 2.74
C ILE A 49 10.05 2.09 2.92
N LYS A 50 10.52 1.36 1.90
CA LYS A 50 10.72 -0.10 1.98
C LYS A 50 11.69 -0.47 3.12
N ALA A 51 12.84 0.21 3.19
CA ALA A 51 13.82 0.03 4.25
C ALA A 51 13.25 0.38 5.64
N ALA A 52 12.53 1.50 5.74
CA ALA A 52 11.89 1.90 7.00
C ALA A 52 10.83 0.90 7.49
N ILE A 53 10.02 0.32 6.59
CA ILE A 53 9.02 -0.72 6.92
C ILE A 53 9.70 -1.96 7.49
N ALA A 54 10.74 -2.46 6.83
CA ALA A 54 11.49 -3.62 7.29
C ALA A 54 12.10 -3.38 8.68
N LYS A 55 12.62 -2.19 8.91
CA LYS A 55 13.29 -1.80 10.17
C LYS A 55 12.32 -1.63 11.34
N VAL A 56 11.13 -1.06 11.10
CA VAL A 56 10.21 -0.64 12.18
C VAL A 56 9.12 -1.65 12.43
N PHE A 57 8.47 -2.16 11.39
CA PHE A 57 7.30 -3.04 11.51
C PHE A 57 7.59 -4.51 11.30
N LYS A 58 8.64 -4.84 10.56
CA LYS A 58 8.91 -6.23 10.12
C LYS A 58 7.68 -6.85 9.41
N ALA A 59 6.86 -6.02 8.79
CA ALA A 59 5.64 -6.41 8.09
C ALA A 59 5.94 -6.78 6.63
N THR A 60 5.05 -7.54 6.02
CA THR A 60 5.08 -7.78 4.58
C THR A 60 4.94 -6.45 3.84
N TRP A 61 5.83 -6.21 2.88
CA TRP A 61 5.71 -5.05 2.00
C TRP A 61 5.08 -5.46 0.67
N GLN A 62 4.08 -4.70 0.25
CA GLN A 62 3.40 -4.84 -1.04
C GLN A 62 3.71 -3.62 -1.90
N ARG A 63 4.33 -3.82 -3.04
CA ARG A 63 4.44 -2.79 -4.07
C ARG A 63 3.08 -2.56 -4.71
N CYS A 64 2.64 -1.32 -4.76
CA CYS A 64 1.37 -0.95 -5.38
C CYS A 64 1.30 -1.45 -6.84
N ARG A 65 0.35 -2.34 -7.13
CA ARG A 65 0.17 -2.93 -8.46
C ARG A 65 -0.10 -1.86 -9.54
N VAL A 66 -0.82 -0.80 -9.20
CA VAL A 66 -1.16 0.28 -10.14
C VAL A 66 0.11 1.04 -10.55
N HIS A 67 0.97 1.37 -9.58
CA HIS A 67 2.27 2.01 -9.85
C HIS A 67 3.22 1.08 -10.60
N PHE A 68 3.25 -0.19 -10.24
CA PHE A 68 4.01 -1.19 -11.02
C PHE A 68 3.57 -1.22 -12.48
N MET A 69 2.26 -1.29 -12.76
CA MET A 69 1.74 -1.28 -14.13
C MET A 69 2.13 -0.01 -14.89
N ARG A 70 2.08 1.18 -14.26
CA ARG A 70 2.57 2.43 -14.89
C ARG A 70 4.04 2.33 -15.26
N ASN A 71 4.88 1.83 -14.35
CA ASN A 71 6.31 1.65 -14.61
C ASN A 71 6.57 0.63 -15.70
N ALA A 72 5.88 -0.50 -15.69
CA ALA A 72 5.98 -1.53 -16.71
C ALA A 72 5.61 -0.97 -18.11
N LEU A 73 4.50 -0.24 -18.22
CA LEU A 73 4.04 0.35 -19.46
C LEU A 73 4.92 1.50 -19.98
N ALA A 74 5.77 2.10 -19.13
CA ALA A 74 6.75 3.09 -19.56
C ALA A 74 7.85 2.47 -20.44
N HIS A 75 8.11 1.15 -20.32
CA HIS A 75 9.05 0.40 -21.15
C HIS A 75 8.46 -0.05 -22.51
N ALA A 76 7.17 0.21 -22.77
CA ALA A 76 6.49 -0.15 -24.01
C ALA A 76 6.08 1.11 -24.81
N GLY A 77 6.25 1.05 -26.13
CA GLY A 77 5.75 2.08 -27.04
C GLY A 77 4.22 2.20 -26.97
N LYS A 78 3.68 3.37 -27.30
CA LYS A 78 2.22 3.67 -27.17
C LYS A 78 1.31 2.59 -27.76
N THR A 79 1.64 2.09 -28.94
CA THR A 79 0.87 1.05 -29.67
C THR A 79 0.93 -0.32 -28.98
N GLN A 80 1.97 -0.59 -28.19
CA GLN A 80 2.24 -1.89 -27.57
C GLN A 80 1.74 -1.97 -26.12
N ARG A 81 1.45 -0.83 -25.49
CA ARG A 81 1.01 -0.77 -24.09
C ARG A 81 -0.21 -1.64 -23.80
N ARG A 82 -1.18 -1.66 -24.72
CA ARG A 82 -2.40 -2.47 -24.56
C ARG A 82 -2.07 -3.96 -24.50
N MET A 83 -1.19 -4.44 -25.38
CA MET A 83 -0.73 -5.83 -25.39
C MET A 83 0.03 -6.19 -24.11
N VAL A 84 1.00 -5.35 -23.71
CA VAL A 84 1.78 -5.56 -22.49
C VAL A 84 0.88 -5.55 -21.26
N SER A 85 -0.07 -4.61 -21.18
CA SER A 85 -1.04 -4.54 -20.07
C SER A 85 -1.91 -5.79 -20.01
N ALA A 86 -2.39 -6.29 -21.15
CA ALA A 86 -3.19 -7.51 -21.21
C ALA A 86 -2.36 -8.74 -20.78
N ALA A 87 -1.13 -8.87 -21.27
CA ALA A 87 -0.24 -9.97 -20.89
C ALA A 87 0.04 -9.98 -19.38
N ILE A 88 0.46 -8.85 -18.79
CA ILE A 88 0.69 -8.78 -17.34
C ILE A 88 -0.63 -8.97 -16.57
N GLY A 89 -1.74 -8.49 -17.09
CA GLY A 89 -3.08 -8.65 -16.50
C GLY A 89 -3.46 -10.10 -16.23
N THR A 90 -3.00 -11.05 -17.08
CA THR A 90 -3.28 -12.50 -16.92
C THR A 90 -2.73 -13.09 -15.63
N VAL A 91 -1.70 -12.50 -15.07
CA VAL A 91 -1.11 -12.91 -13.78
C VAL A 91 -2.09 -12.71 -12.63
N PHE A 92 -2.78 -11.57 -12.64
CA PHE A 92 -3.60 -11.14 -11.51
C PHE A 92 -5.00 -11.78 -11.48
N VAL A 93 -5.36 -12.55 -12.49
CA VAL A 93 -6.61 -13.32 -12.52
C VAL A 93 -6.43 -14.76 -12.10
N GLN A 94 -5.21 -15.16 -11.74
CA GLN A 94 -4.92 -16.51 -11.25
C GLN A 94 -5.55 -16.76 -9.87
N ASP A 95 -5.92 -18.01 -9.62
CA ASP A 95 -6.65 -18.41 -8.43
C ASP A 95 -5.77 -18.65 -7.20
N SER A 96 -4.46 -18.80 -7.39
CA SER A 96 -3.49 -19.04 -6.33
C SER A 96 -2.20 -18.26 -6.53
N ALA A 97 -1.44 -18.07 -5.45
CA ALA A 97 -0.14 -17.44 -5.50
C ALA A 97 0.86 -18.20 -6.39
N ASP A 98 0.84 -19.53 -6.36
CA ASP A 98 1.77 -20.36 -7.15
C ASP A 98 1.44 -20.30 -8.65
N ALA A 99 0.15 -20.34 -9.00
CA ALA A 99 -0.28 -20.16 -10.38
C ALA A 99 0.08 -18.75 -10.88
N ALA A 100 -0.10 -17.72 -10.05
CA ALA A 100 0.28 -16.35 -10.39
C ALA A 100 1.80 -16.20 -10.60
N ARG A 101 2.62 -16.82 -9.76
CA ARG A 101 4.09 -16.82 -9.91
C ARG A 101 4.53 -17.53 -11.21
N THR A 102 3.94 -18.67 -11.50
CA THR A 102 4.21 -19.41 -12.75
C THR A 102 3.83 -18.57 -13.94
N GLN A 103 2.64 -17.97 -13.94
CA GLN A 103 2.18 -17.08 -15.00
C GLN A 103 3.04 -15.82 -15.13
N TRP A 104 3.49 -15.24 -13.99
CA TRP A 104 4.37 -14.08 -13.97
C TRP A 104 5.67 -14.33 -14.72
N ARG A 105 6.34 -15.44 -14.43
CA ARG A 105 7.59 -15.84 -15.08
C ARG A 105 7.40 -16.12 -16.56
N SER A 106 6.32 -16.83 -16.91
CA SER A 106 5.97 -17.07 -18.32
C SER A 106 5.78 -15.77 -19.10
N VAL A 107 5.05 -14.81 -18.53
CA VAL A 107 4.83 -13.49 -19.14
C VAL A 107 6.14 -12.69 -19.23
N ALA A 108 6.97 -12.72 -18.19
CA ALA A 108 8.27 -12.06 -18.19
C ALA A 108 9.16 -12.58 -19.33
N ASP A 109 9.22 -13.91 -19.51
CA ASP A 109 10.00 -14.53 -20.58
C ASP A 109 9.48 -14.19 -21.97
N GLN A 110 8.15 -14.19 -22.16
CA GLN A 110 7.52 -13.79 -23.42
C GLN A 110 7.82 -12.33 -23.79
N LEU A 111 7.82 -11.44 -22.80
CA LEU A 111 8.05 -10.01 -23.01
C LEU A 111 9.53 -9.67 -23.15
N ARG A 112 10.43 -10.45 -22.58
CA ARG A 112 11.88 -10.21 -22.51
C ARG A 112 12.51 -10.04 -23.89
N GLY A 113 12.13 -10.85 -24.86
CA GLY A 113 12.68 -10.79 -26.23
C GLY A 113 12.46 -9.44 -26.90
N LYS A 114 11.32 -8.80 -26.66
CA LYS A 114 10.96 -7.51 -27.26
C LYS A 114 11.22 -6.33 -26.34
N PHE A 115 11.13 -6.54 -25.04
CA PHE A 115 11.26 -5.51 -23.99
C PHE A 115 12.22 -5.99 -22.89
N PRO A 116 13.56 -6.03 -23.13
CA PRO A 116 14.51 -6.60 -22.19
C PRO A 116 14.46 -5.93 -20.80
N LYS A 117 14.33 -4.59 -20.75
CA LYS A 117 14.21 -3.83 -19.51
C LYS A 117 12.94 -4.16 -18.73
N LEU A 118 11.84 -4.47 -19.42
CA LEU A 118 10.60 -4.89 -18.77
C LEU A 118 10.74 -6.29 -18.18
N GLY A 119 11.43 -7.20 -18.86
CA GLY A 119 11.73 -8.53 -18.31
C GLY A 119 12.50 -8.44 -17.00
N ILE A 120 13.56 -7.62 -16.95
CA ILE A 120 14.35 -7.37 -15.72
C ILE A 120 13.45 -6.77 -14.61
N LEU A 121 12.67 -5.74 -14.94
CA LEU A 121 11.73 -5.13 -13.99
C LEU A 121 10.75 -6.15 -13.40
N MET A 122 10.26 -7.08 -14.21
CA MET A 122 9.35 -8.14 -13.75
C MET A 122 10.07 -9.12 -12.82
N ASP A 123 11.27 -9.58 -13.16
CA ASP A 123 12.05 -10.48 -12.31
C ASP A 123 12.29 -9.89 -10.92
N GLU A 124 12.69 -8.63 -10.86
CA GLU A 124 12.96 -7.93 -9.60
C GLU A 124 11.70 -7.67 -8.75
N ALA A 125 10.55 -7.50 -9.41
CA ALA A 125 9.31 -7.08 -8.75
C ALA A 125 8.38 -8.23 -8.34
N GLU A 126 8.62 -9.48 -8.76
CA GLU A 126 7.72 -10.63 -8.56
C GLU A 126 7.24 -10.72 -7.12
N ASN A 127 8.17 -10.82 -6.18
CA ASN A 127 7.85 -11.01 -4.77
C ASN A 127 7.09 -9.82 -4.17
N ASP A 128 7.48 -8.62 -4.55
CA ASP A 128 6.95 -7.38 -4.01
C ASP A 128 5.54 -7.06 -4.55
N VAL A 129 5.27 -7.40 -5.80
CA VAL A 129 3.97 -7.14 -6.47
C VAL A 129 2.95 -8.23 -6.17
N LEU A 130 3.39 -9.46 -5.94
CA LEU A 130 2.51 -10.60 -5.62
C LEU A 130 2.38 -10.86 -4.12
N ALA A 131 2.98 -10.04 -3.26
CA ALA A 131 2.94 -10.23 -1.81
C ALA A 131 1.51 -10.29 -1.24
N PHE A 132 0.56 -9.55 -1.81
CA PHE A 132 -0.84 -9.57 -1.39
C PHE A 132 -1.51 -10.94 -1.51
N MET A 133 -1.02 -11.82 -2.38
CA MET A 133 -1.57 -13.15 -2.60
C MET A 133 -1.25 -14.14 -1.46
N THR A 134 -0.39 -13.78 -0.52
CA THR A 134 -0.16 -14.55 0.72
C THR A 134 -1.25 -14.33 1.76
N PHE A 135 -2.16 -13.40 1.52
CA PHE A 135 -3.31 -13.06 2.36
C PHE A 135 -4.60 -13.73 1.85
N PRO A 136 -5.66 -13.81 2.68
CA PRO A 136 -6.93 -14.40 2.25
C PRO A 136 -7.47 -13.74 0.98
N ARG A 137 -7.91 -14.57 0.04
CA ARG A 137 -8.38 -14.15 -1.29
C ARG A 137 -9.51 -13.09 -1.25
N ALA A 138 -10.37 -13.17 -0.26
CA ALA A 138 -11.45 -12.21 -0.06
C ALA A 138 -10.97 -10.75 0.08
N HIS A 139 -9.70 -10.54 0.45
CA HIS A 139 -9.11 -9.22 0.66
C HIS A 139 -8.22 -8.72 -0.49
N TRP A 140 -7.89 -9.56 -1.46
CA TRP A 140 -6.95 -9.22 -2.52
C TRP A 140 -7.28 -7.91 -3.23
N THR A 141 -8.57 -7.67 -3.53
CA THR A 141 -9.02 -6.46 -4.22
C THR A 141 -8.80 -5.18 -3.43
N GLN A 142 -8.70 -5.26 -2.11
CA GLN A 142 -8.49 -4.13 -1.21
C GLN A 142 -7.02 -3.86 -0.90
N ILE A 143 -6.13 -4.88 -1.07
CA ILE A 143 -4.74 -4.82 -0.56
C ILE A 143 -3.66 -4.82 -1.65
N TYR A 144 -4.02 -4.87 -2.93
CA TYR A 144 -3.03 -4.85 -4.00
C TYR A 144 -2.58 -3.43 -4.42
N SER A 145 -3.26 -2.37 -3.96
CA SER A 145 -2.98 -1.00 -4.42
C SER A 145 -3.20 0.06 -3.35
N THR A 146 -2.63 1.23 -3.62
CA THR A 146 -2.78 2.46 -2.81
C THR A 146 -3.94 3.35 -3.28
N ASN A 147 -4.86 2.85 -4.10
CA ASN A 147 -5.97 3.64 -4.67
C ASN A 147 -6.76 4.48 -3.64
N PRO A 148 -7.08 3.99 -2.42
CA PRO A 148 -7.74 4.83 -1.42
C PRO A 148 -6.90 6.03 -0.99
N LEU A 149 -5.59 5.85 -0.86
CA LEU A 149 -4.64 6.91 -0.54
C LEU A 149 -4.46 7.87 -1.72
N GLU A 150 -4.43 7.36 -2.95
CA GLU A 150 -4.33 8.20 -4.15
C GLU A 150 -5.53 9.14 -4.30
N ARG A 151 -6.74 8.67 -3.98
CA ARG A 151 -7.95 9.50 -3.97
C ARG A 151 -7.85 10.62 -2.94
N LEU A 152 -7.41 10.32 -1.73
CA LEU A 152 -7.17 11.29 -0.69
C LEU A 152 -6.10 12.31 -1.11
N ASN A 153 -4.99 11.85 -1.67
CA ASN A 153 -3.92 12.72 -2.17
C ASN A 153 -4.40 13.63 -3.32
N ALA A 154 -5.26 13.14 -4.20
CA ALA A 154 -5.84 13.95 -5.28
C ALA A 154 -6.72 15.07 -4.71
N GLU A 155 -7.52 14.79 -3.69
CA GLU A 155 -8.35 15.82 -3.03
C GLU A 155 -7.49 16.82 -2.25
N ILE A 156 -6.47 16.37 -1.53
CA ILE A 156 -5.50 17.26 -0.88
C ILE A 156 -4.88 18.18 -1.92
N LYS A 157 -4.37 17.62 -3.02
CA LYS A 157 -3.77 18.41 -4.10
C LYS A 157 -4.74 19.42 -4.70
N ARG A 158 -5.99 19.05 -4.91
CA ARG A 158 -7.02 19.95 -5.43
C ARG A 158 -7.24 21.14 -4.51
N ARG A 159 -7.37 20.92 -3.21
CA ARG A 159 -7.61 22.01 -2.24
C ARG A 159 -6.36 22.85 -1.99
N THR A 160 -5.18 22.24 -1.91
CA THR A 160 -3.92 22.98 -1.74
C THR A 160 -3.58 23.85 -2.94
N ASN A 161 -3.92 23.43 -4.16
CA ASN A 161 -3.73 24.22 -5.36
C ASN A 161 -4.58 25.50 -5.36
N VAL A 162 -5.75 25.50 -4.72
CA VAL A 162 -6.61 26.71 -4.59
C VAL A 162 -5.95 27.74 -3.66
N VAL A 163 -5.29 27.28 -2.61
CA VAL A 163 -4.56 28.15 -1.67
C VAL A 163 -3.29 28.73 -2.33
N GLY A 164 -2.63 27.91 -3.15
CA GLY A 164 -1.42 28.26 -3.90
C GLY A 164 -0.17 28.27 -3.04
N ILE A 165 0.04 29.29 -2.21
CA ILE A 165 1.25 29.48 -1.40
C ILE A 165 0.91 29.35 0.09
N PHE A 166 1.67 28.53 0.80
CA PHE A 166 1.56 28.39 2.24
C PHE A 166 2.69 29.13 2.94
N PRO A 167 2.40 29.94 3.98
CA PRO A 167 3.42 30.72 4.66
C PRO A 167 4.39 29.88 5.50
N ASN A 168 3.96 28.69 5.94
CA ASN A 168 4.76 27.77 6.76
C ASN A 168 4.15 26.36 6.82
N ASP A 169 4.92 25.39 7.32
CA ASP A 169 4.50 23.98 7.45
C ASP A 169 3.29 23.81 8.38
N ALA A 170 3.13 24.68 9.39
CA ALA A 170 1.98 24.64 10.29
C ALA A 170 0.66 24.92 9.57
N SER A 171 0.67 25.81 8.57
CA SER A 171 -0.52 26.11 7.76
C SER A 171 -0.88 24.95 6.83
N ILE A 172 0.12 24.27 6.26
CA ILE A 172 -0.07 23.03 5.49
C ILE A 172 -0.69 21.95 6.41
N THR A 173 -0.09 21.75 7.58
CA THR A 173 -0.54 20.75 8.56
C THR A 173 -1.98 21.01 9.00
N ARG A 174 -2.38 22.26 9.22
CA ARG A 174 -3.76 22.60 9.60
C ARG A 174 -4.76 22.26 8.50
N LEU A 175 -4.50 22.69 7.25
CA LEU A 175 -5.42 22.43 6.14
C LEU A 175 -5.52 20.93 5.86
N VAL A 176 -4.39 20.27 5.67
CA VAL A 176 -4.37 18.83 5.33
C VAL A 176 -4.86 18.00 6.51
N GLY A 177 -4.55 18.39 7.73
CA GLY A 177 -5.04 17.73 8.96
C GLY A 177 -6.57 17.82 9.07
N ALA A 178 -7.16 18.98 8.82
CA ALA A 178 -8.63 19.14 8.80
C ALA A 178 -9.28 18.23 7.75
N MET A 179 -8.73 18.16 6.54
CA MET A 179 -9.22 17.27 5.48
C MET A 179 -9.12 15.79 5.87
N MET A 180 -8.06 15.41 6.57
CA MET A 180 -7.88 14.04 7.06
C MET A 180 -8.87 13.69 8.15
N LEU A 181 -9.23 14.63 9.02
CA LEU A 181 -10.30 14.45 10.02
C LEU A 181 -11.65 14.28 9.35
N GLU A 182 -12.03 15.16 8.40
CA GLU A 182 -13.25 14.99 7.60
C GLU A 182 -13.32 13.60 6.96
N GLN A 183 -12.23 13.15 6.33
CA GLN A 183 -12.19 11.85 5.68
C GLN A 183 -12.30 10.70 6.69
N ASN A 184 -11.73 10.86 7.87
CA ASN A 184 -11.81 9.86 8.94
C ASN A 184 -13.24 9.72 9.45
N ASP A 185 -13.93 10.85 9.65
CA ASP A 185 -15.35 10.89 10.05
C ASP A 185 -16.22 10.23 8.97
N GLU A 186 -16.01 10.57 7.69
CA GLU A 186 -16.71 9.96 6.58
C GLU A 186 -16.50 8.43 6.53
N TRP A 187 -15.28 7.96 6.76
CA TRP A 187 -14.99 6.53 6.78
C TRP A 187 -15.58 5.81 7.99
N SER A 188 -15.74 6.48 9.12
CA SER A 188 -16.35 5.93 10.32
C SER A 188 -17.86 5.67 10.14
N LEU A 189 -18.53 6.47 9.32
CA LEU A 189 -19.95 6.34 8.98
C LEU A 189 -20.23 5.28 7.91
N ASN A 190 -19.21 4.90 7.15
CA ASN A 190 -19.35 3.94 6.06
C ASN A 190 -19.31 2.50 6.57
N ARG A 191 -19.79 1.56 5.72
CA ARG A 191 -19.65 0.12 5.97
C ARG A 191 -18.17 -0.25 6.10
N ARG A 192 -17.91 -1.33 6.85
CA ARG A 192 -16.57 -1.90 6.97
C ARG A 192 -15.92 -2.09 5.59
N TYR A 193 -14.65 -1.74 5.52
CA TYR A 193 -13.87 -1.88 4.28
C TYR A 193 -13.48 -3.32 3.98
N MET A 194 -13.31 -4.12 5.05
CA MET A 194 -13.03 -5.55 4.97
C MET A 194 -13.91 -6.34 5.93
N GLN A 195 -14.21 -7.58 5.54
CA GLN A 195 -14.95 -8.52 6.39
C GLN A 195 -14.04 -9.07 7.49
N LEU A 196 -14.61 -9.26 8.70
CA LEU A 196 -13.82 -9.65 9.89
C LEU A 196 -13.37 -11.10 9.83
N GLU A 197 -14.14 -11.99 9.21
CA GLU A 197 -13.86 -13.42 9.14
C GLU A 197 -12.47 -13.70 8.55
N GLY A 198 -12.11 -12.99 7.50
CA GLY A 198 -10.77 -13.12 6.90
C GLY A 198 -9.66 -12.43 7.69
N LEU A 199 -9.98 -11.45 8.55
CA LEU A 199 -8.99 -10.75 9.38
C LEU A 199 -8.64 -11.54 10.64
N GLN A 200 -9.58 -12.29 11.20
CA GLN A 200 -9.38 -13.10 12.40
C GLN A 200 -8.28 -14.15 12.20
N THR A 201 -8.19 -14.74 11.01
CA THR A 201 -7.14 -15.70 10.67
C THR A 201 -5.74 -15.09 10.60
N LEU A 202 -5.65 -13.76 10.46
CA LEU A 202 -4.39 -13.02 10.42
C LEU A 202 -3.97 -12.50 11.80
N CYS A 203 -4.89 -12.47 12.75
CA CYS A 203 -4.66 -12.02 14.12
C CYS A 203 -4.29 -13.21 15.00
N ASP A 204 -3.04 -13.70 14.93
CA ASP A 204 -2.52 -14.82 15.74
C ASP A 204 -2.24 -14.46 17.21
N THR A 205 -2.86 -13.46 17.75
CA THR A 205 -2.81 -13.17 19.18
C THR A 205 -4.22 -13.00 19.70
N VAL A 206 -4.76 -14.10 20.23
CA VAL A 206 -5.73 -14.00 21.30
C VAL A 206 -5.13 -13.04 22.34
N PRO A 207 -5.77 -11.90 22.66
CA PRO A 207 -5.34 -11.12 23.79
C PRO A 207 -5.46 -12.05 25.00
N THR A 208 -4.34 -12.41 25.60
CA THR A 208 -4.33 -13.07 26.90
C THR A 208 -5.14 -12.13 27.78
N ARG A 209 -6.37 -12.47 28.08
CA ARG A 209 -7.14 -11.80 29.12
C ARG A 209 -6.28 -11.94 30.36
N LEU A 210 -5.66 -10.86 30.79
CA LEU A 210 -5.12 -10.76 32.12
C LEU A 210 -6.29 -11.09 33.04
N SER A 211 -6.25 -12.25 33.65
CA SER A 211 -7.17 -12.62 34.69
C SER A 211 -7.17 -11.45 35.68
N ALA A 212 -8.32 -10.87 35.91
CA ALA A 212 -8.50 -9.96 37.01
C ALA A 212 -8.10 -10.71 38.27
N VAL A 213 -6.91 -10.43 38.79
CA VAL A 213 -6.51 -10.87 40.12
C VAL A 213 -7.41 -10.08 41.05
N ALA A 214 -8.44 -10.77 41.52
CA ALA A 214 -9.23 -10.32 42.63
C ALA A 214 -8.31 -10.25 43.89
N ARG A 215 -8.42 -9.16 44.58
CA ARG A 215 -8.01 -8.82 45.94
C ARG A 215 -6.77 -7.93 46.06
#